data_11c00a1d502ab77045548c974cb95250
#
_entry.id   11c00a1d502ab77045548c974cb95250
#
_cell.length_a   1.000
_cell.length_b   1.000
_cell.length_c   1.000
_cell.angle_alpha   90.00
_cell.angle_beta   90.00
_cell.angle_gamma   90.00
#
_symmetry.space_group_name_H-M   'P 1'
#
loop_
_entity.id
_entity.type
_entity.pdbx_description
1 polymer ?
#
loop_
_entity_poly.entity_id
_entity_poly.type
_entity_poly.pdbx_seq_one_letter_code
_entity_poly.pdbx_strand_id
1 'polypeptide(L)'
;MKLRYIFLIICVVIIAVAVYLFLTFCDMYTVKVVAVESETTIDKAEVTGRLDFGEVLQGEQVTRTVVLENTGDNDHSIRIWMIGSITQAIDIEPGTSFELEAGTSQDVDFTLTMPDSASEGKKLSGRVIIVKLP
;
A
#
# COMPACT_ATOMS: atom_id res chain seq x y z
N MET A 1 -34.23 -14.73 -27.27
CA MET A 1 -33.45 -13.49 -27.39
C MET A 1 -33.54 -12.60 -26.14
N LYS A 2 -34.71 -12.29 -25.63
CA LYS A 2 -34.89 -11.39 -24.45
C LYS A 2 -34.11 -11.84 -23.19
N LEU A 3 -34.08 -13.13 -22.88
CA LEU A 3 -33.42 -13.65 -21.69
C LEU A 3 -31.89 -13.47 -21.71
N ARG A 4 -31.25 -13.56 -22.88
CA ARG A 4 -29.82 -13.35 -23.04
C ARG A 4 -29.42 -11.89 -22.82
N TYR A 5 -30.24 -10.95 -23.25
CA TYR A 5 -30.02 -9.52 -23.01
C TYR A 5 -30.19 -9.14 -21.53
N ILE A 6 -31.18 -9.73 -20.86
CA ILE A 6 -31.37 -9.54 -19.41
C ILE A 6 -30.15 -10.04 -18.64
N PHE A 7 -29.66 -11.24 -18.97
CA PHE A 7 -28.45 -11.78 -18.34
C PHE A 7 -27.23 -10.90 -18.56
N LEU A 8 -27.04 -10.39 -19.78
CA LEU A 8 -25.93 -9.50 -20.12
C LEU A 8 -26.01 -8.20 -19.34
N ILE A 9 -27.18 -7.60 -19.20
CA ILE A 9 -27.40 -6.38 -18.41
C ILE A 9 -27.06 -6.63 -16.94
N ILE A 10 -27.51 -7.74 -16.37
CA ILE A 10 -27.20 -8.10 -14.98
C ILE A 10 -25.68 -8.24 -14.78
N CYS A 11 -24.97 -8.91 -15.68
CA CYS A 11 -23.51 -9.03 -15.61
C CYS A 11 -22.82 -7.66 -15.65
N VAL A 12 -23.23 -6.77 -16.52
CA VAL A 12 -22.67 -5.42 -16.61
C VAL A 12 -22.91 -4.62 -15.34
N VAL A 13 -24.10 -4.72 -14.75
CA VAL A 13 -24.40 -4.04 -13.49
C VAL A 13 -23.55 -4.60 -12.34
N ILE A 14 -23.39 -5.92 -12.25
CA ILE A 14 -22.54 -6.53 -11.23
C ILE A 14 -21.09 -6.08 -11.35
N ILE A 15 -20.55 -6.03 -12.58
CA ILE A 15 -19.19 -5.55 -12.84
C ILE A 15 -19.06 -4.08 -12.46
N ALA A 16 -20.02 -3.24 -12.83
CA ALA A 16 -19.98 -1.80 -12.49
C ALA A 16 -20.03 -1.58 -10.97
N VAL A 17 -20.85 -2.32 -10.25
CA VAL A 17 -20.90 -2.26 -8.78
C VAL A 17 -19.60 -2.74 -8.16
N ALA A 18 -19.03 -3.84 -8.65
CA ALA A 18 -17.76 -4.37 -8.15
C ALA A 18 -16.61 -3.36 -8.35
N VAL A 19 -16.53 -2.72 -9.53
CA VAL A 19 -15.55 -1.67 -9.81
C VAL A 19 -15.75 -0.46 -8.91
N TYR A 20 -17.00 -0.02 -8.72
CA TYR A 20 -17.31 1.09 -7.83
C TYR A 20 -16.87 0.81 -6.39
N LEU A 21 -17.19 -0.37 -5.85
CA LEU A 21 -16.78 -0.78 -4.51
C LEU A 21 -15.25 -0.85 -4.39
N PHE A 22 -14.58 -1.39 -5.41
CA PHE A 22 -13.12 -1.45 -5.42
C PHE A 22 -12.49 -0.06 -5.36
N LEU A 23 -12.95 0.89 -6.18
CA LEU A 23 -12.45 2.27 -6.19
C LEU A 23 -12.75 3.04 -4.90
N THR A 24 -13.83 2.67 -4.19
CA THR A 24 -14.23 3.36 -2.96
C THR A 24 -13.50 2.84 -1.72
N PHE A 25 -13.20 1.53 -1.69
CA PHE A 25 -12.65 0.88 -0.49
C PHE A 25 -11.17 0.51 -0.58
N CYS A 26 -10.51 0.68 -1.75
CA CYS A 26 -9.11 0.32 -1.95
C CYS A 26 -8.24 1.53 -2.26
N ASP A 27 -7.25 1.78 -1.40
CA ASP A 27 -6.13 2.69 -1.68
C ASP A 27 -4.92 1.89 -2.13
N MET A 28 -4.34 2.23 -3.27
CA MET A 28 -3.21 1.50 -3.86
C MET A 28 -1.97 2.39 -3.98
N TYR A 29 -0.87 1.95 -3.37
CA TYR A 29 0.42 2.65 -3.40
C TYR A 29 1.44 1.86 -4.20
N THR A 30 2.18 2.54 -5.07
CA THR A 30 3.30 1.94 -5.79
C THR A 30 4.58 2.18 -5.01
N VAL A 31 5.33 1.11 -4.73
CA VAL A 31 6.58 1.15 -3.98
C VAL A 31 7.75 0.91 -4.90
N LYS A 32 8.77 1.76 -4.83
CA LYS A 32 10.02 1.61 -5.56
C LYS A 32 11.22 1.89 -4.66
N VAL A 33 12.23 1.03 -4.76
CA VAL A 33 13.50 1.16 -4.02
C VAL A 33 14.64 0.76 -4.92
N VAL A 34 15.77 1.45 -4.77
CA VAL A 34 17.03 1.11 -5.45
C VAL A 34 18.11 0.94 -4.39
N ALA A 35 18.83 -0.19 -4.41
CA ALA A 35 19.97 -0.42 -3.53
C ALA A 35 21.22 0.32 -4.04
N VAL A 36 21.91 1.02 -3.15
CA VAL A 36 23.14 1.78 -3.45
C VAL A 36 24.24 1.46 -2.41
N GLU A 37 25.48 1.52 -2.83
CA GLU A 37 26.68 1.20 -2.02
C GLU A 37 27.29 2.42 -1.30
N SER A 38 26.77 3.64 -1.49
CA SER A 38 27.34 4.89 -0.99
C SER A 38 26.37 5.70 -0.12
N GLU A 39 26.91 6.32 0.95
CA GLU A 39 26.15 7.15 1.89
C GLU A 39 25.41 8.30 1.18
N THR A 40 24.09 8.30 1.24
CA THR A 40 23.28 9.44 0.85
C THR A 40 22.29 9.76 1.98
N THR A 41 22.37 10.95 2.51
CA THR A 41 21.46 11.46 3.56
C THR A 41 20.06 11.63 2.97
N ILE A 42 19.09 10.92 3.52
CA ILE A 42 17.70 10.96 3.03
C ILE A 42 16.89 11.98 3.82
N ASP A 43 16.43 13.02 3.14
CA ASP A 43 15.47 13.99 3.65
C ASP A 43 14.05 13.41 3.67
N LYS A 44 13.23 13.81 4.66
CA LYS A 44 11.83 13.39 4.79
C LYS A 44 11.04 13.80 3.55
N ALA A 45 10.60 12.83 2.75
CA ALA A 45 9.72 13.07 1.61
C ALA A 45 8.24 12.99 2.02
N GLU A 46 7.47 14.00 1.70
CA GLU A 46 6.00 14.01 1.82
C GLU A 46 5.36 12.94 0.92
N VAL A 47 4.43 12.18 1.48
CA VAL A 47 3.77 11.07 0.79
C VAL A 47 2.61 11.59 -0.04
N THR A 48 2.82 11.79 -1.32
CA THR A 48 1.78 11.96 -2.33
C THR A 48 1.63 10.67 -3.14
N GLY A 49 0.84 9.72 -2.65
CA GLY A 49 0.42 8.53 -3.41
C GLY A 49 1.53 7.55 -3.83
N ARG A 50 2.77 7.73 -3.35
CA ARG A 50 3.91 6.84 -3.60
C ARG A 50 4.70 6.63 -2.32
N LEU A 51 4.92 5.36 -1.96
CA LEU A 51 5.92 4.98 -0.96
C LEU A 51 7.26 4.87 -1.68
N ASP A 52 7.99 5.97 -1.78
CA ASP A 52 9.32 6.01 -2.37
C ASP A 52 10.37 5.96 -1.25
N PHE A 53 11.12 4.86 -1.19
CA PHE A 53 12.22 4.71 -0.24
C PHE A 53 13.55 5.26 -0.79
N GLY A 54 13.57 5.64 -2.06
CA GLY A 54 14.76 6.15 -2.71
C GLY A 54 15.88 5.11 -2.85
N GLU A 55 17.09 5.56 -2.69
CA GLU A 55 18.29 4.73 -2.68
C GLU A 55 18.61 4.34 -1.23
N VAL A 56 18.74 3.04 -0.96
CA VAL A 56 18.98 2.49 0.39
C VAL A 56 20.23 1.64 0.37
N LEU A 57 21.12 1.85 1.33
CA LEU A 57 22.34 1.06 1.48
C LEU A 57 22.03 -0.37 1.90
N GLN A 58 22.93 -1.27 1.55
CA GLN A 58 22.88 -2.66 2.01
C GLN A 58 22.92 -2.71 3.55
N GLY A 59 22.02 -3.49 4.16
CA GLY A 59 21.90 -3.61 5.61
C GLY A 59 21.20 -2.43 6.30
N GLU A 60 20.91 -1.34 5.61
CA GLU A 60 20.22 -0.19 6.21
C GLU A 60 18.70 -0.36 6.24
N GLN A 61 18.10 0.40 7.16
CA GLN A 61 16.66 0.50 7.33
C GLN A 61 16.18 1.92 7.04
N VAL A 62 15.09 2.01 6.30
CA VAL A 62 14.41 3.28 6.03
C VAL A 62 12.93 3.12 6.32
N THR A 63 12.39 4.03 7.14
CA THR A 63 10.95 4.05 7.48
C THR A 63 10.24 5.16 6.71
N ARG A 64 9.04 4.86 6.23
CA ARG A 64 8.09 5.80 5.65
C ARG A 64 6.75 5.65 6.33
N THR A 65 6.22 6.79 6.81
CA THR A 65 4.93 6.83 7.50
C THR A 65 3.82 7.25 6.55
N VAL A 66 2.72 6.50 6.57
CA VAL A 66 1.47 6.86 5.90
C VAL A 66 0.43 7.12 6.97
N VAL A 67 -0.18 8.30 6.96
CA VAL A 67 -1.26 8.64 7.88
C VAL A 67 -2.58 8.20 7.25
N LEU A 68 -3.29 7.29 7.92
CA LEU A 68 -4.65 6.90 7.55
C LEU A 68 -5.64 7.66 8.42
N GLU A 69 -6.53 8.39 7.79
CA GLU A 69 -7.55 9.18 8.48
C GLU A 69 -8.94 8.60 8.21
N ASN A 70 -9.73 8.43 9.27
CA ASN A 70 -11.12 8.05 9.18
C ASN A 70 -12.00 9.28 9.53
N THR A 71 -12.43 9.98 8.50
CA THR A 71 -13.30 11.16 8.64
C THR A 71 -14.79 10.81 8.72
N GLY A 72 -15.13 9.52 8.67
CA GLY A 72 -16.50 9.02 8.75
C GLY A 72 -17.01 8.86 10.18
N ASP A 73 -18.29 8.50 10.29
CA ASP A 73 -18.98 8.30 11.58
C ASP A 73 -18.94 6.83 12.06
N ASN A 74 -18.34 5.93 11.29
CA ASN A 74 -18.24 4.51 11.61
C ASN A 74 -16.78 4.07 11.68
N ASP A 75 -16.52 3.08 12.52
CA ASP A 75 -15.22 2.41 12.58
C ASP A 75 -14.95 1.62 11.30
N HIS A 76 -13.68 1.55 10.90
CA HIS A 76 -13.26 0.79 9.73
C HIS A 76 -12.21 -0.25 10.10
N SER A 77 -12.36 -1.46 9.57
CA SER A 77 -11.31 -2.47 9.62
C SER A 77 -10.34 -2.25 8.46
N ILE A 78 -9.09 -2.00 8.77
CA ILE A 78 -8.02 -1.79 7.79
C ILE A 78 -7.32 -3.11 7.51
N ARG A 79 -7.11 -3.39 6.23
CA ARG A 79 -6.31 -4.53 5.74
C ARG A 79 -5.27 -4.03 4.77
N ILE A 80 -4.02 -4.42 4.99
CA ILE A 80 -2.89 -4.02 4.14
C ILE A 80 -2.34 -5.26 3.45
N TRP A 81 -2.28 -5.23 2.14
CA TRP A 81 -1.67 -6.26 1.32
C TRP A 81 -0.50 -5.71 0.54
N MET A 82 0.57 -6.50 0.45
CA MET A 82 1.73 -6.17 -0.35
C MET A 82 1.95 -7.20 -1.45
N ILE A 83 2.32 -6.72 -2.63
CA ILE A 83 2.60 -7.55 -3.81
C ILE A 83 3.92 -7.07 -4.42
N GLY A 84 4.81 -8.00 -4.77
CA GLY A 84 6.06 -7.71 -5.46
C GLY A 84 7.30 -8.16 -4.71
N SER A 85 8.48 -7.87 -5.26
CA SER A 85 9.77 -8.29 -4.69
C SER A 85 10.12 -7.62 -3.37
N ILE A 86 9.46 -6.51 -3.03
CA ILE A 86 9.67 -5.74 -1.81
C ILE A 86 9.04 -6.38 -0.56
N THR A 87 8.09 -7.30 -0.74
CA THR A 87 7.28 -7.89 0.33
C THR A 87 8.10 -8.53 1.45
N GLN A 88 9.27 -9.09 1.11
CA GLN A 88 10.15 -9.76 2.07
C GLN A 88 11.09 -8.80 2.82
N ALA A 89 11.14 -7.55 2.40
CA ALA A 89 12.06 -6.54 2.90
C ALA A 89 11.34 -5.44 3.72
N ILE A 90 10.00 -5.45 3.77
CA ILE A 90 9.20 -4.44 4.48
C ILE A 90 8.49 -5.05 5.68
N ASP A 91 8.64 -4.38 6.82
CA ASP A 91 7.81 -4.56 8.01
C ASP A 91 6.78 -3.42 8.11
N ILE A 92 5.60 -3.73 8.64
CA ILE A 92 4.49 -2.79 8.81
C ILE A 92 4.09 -2.71 10.27
N GLU A 93 4.07 -1.50 10.84
CA GLU A 93 3.55 -1.23 12.17
C GLU A 93 2.34 -0.27 12.06
N PRO A 94 1.21 -0.55 12.75
CA PRO A 94 0.96 -1.55 13.78
C PRO A 94 0.66 -2.97 13.28
N GLY A 95 0.82 -3.23 11.98
CA GLY A 95 0.60 -4.54 11.36
C GLY A 95 -0.24 -4.44 10.09
N THR A 96 -0.53 -5.58 9.49
CA THR A 96 -1.30 -5.66 8.23
C THR A 96 -2.81 -5.64 8.43
N SER A 97 -3.27 -5.60 9.68
CA SER A 97 -4.70 -5.59 10.03
C SER A 97 -4.91 -4.91 11.37
N PHE A 98 -5.75 -3.87 11.39
CA PHE A 98 -6.14 -3.14 12.61
C PHE A 98 -7.48 -2.43 12.39
N GLU A 99 -8.08 -1.93 13.48
CA GLU A 99 -9.29 -1.12 13.45
C GLU A 99 -8.92 0.36 13.53
N LEU A 100 -9.60 1.18 12.74
CA LEU A 100 -9.48 2.63 12.72
C LEU A 100 -10.81 3.24 13.14
N GLU A 101 -10.86 3.75 14.37
CA GLU A 101 -12.07 4.33 14.95
C GLU A 101 -12.55 5.56 14.18
N ALA A 102 -13.86 5.81 14.23
CA ALA A 102 -14.49 6.97 13.62
C ALA A 102 -13.86 8.28 14.11
N GLY A 103 -13.56 9.18 13.20
CA GLY A 103 -12.97 10.49 13.51
C GLY A 103 -11.52 10.45 14.00
N THR A 104 -10.81 9.33 13.86
CA THR A 104 -9.41 9.20 14.29
C THR A 104 -8.46 9.06 13.11
N SER A 105 -7.17 9.24 13.36
CA SER A 105 -6.09 8.97 12.43
C SER A 105 -5.09 8.01 13.06
N GLN A 106 -4.48 7.16 12.22
CA GLN A 106 -3.45 6.19 12.59
C GLN A 106 -2.26 6.30 11.67
N ASP A 107 -1.10 6.45 12.26
CA ASP A 107 0.16 6.37 11.53
C ASP A 107 0.48 4.91 11.25
N VAL A 108 0.81 4.62 9.99
CA VAL A 108 1.27 3.31 9.54
C VAL A 108 2.69 3.44 9.03
N ASP A 109 3.60 2.82 9.75
CA ASP A 109 5.02 2.84 9.42
C ASP A 109 5.39 1.64 8.55
N PHE A 110 5.98 1.93 7.40
CA PHE A 110 6.56 0.95 6.49
C PHE A 110 8.08 1.02 6.63
N THR A 111 8.67 0.02 7.26
CA THR A 111 10.12 -0.05 7.47
C THR A 111 10.73 -1.02 6.49
N LEU A 112 11.49 -0.48 5.54
CA LEU A 112 12.28 -1.26 4.60
C LEU A 112 13.63 -1.60 5.21
N THR A 113 14.00 -2.88 5.20
CA THR A 113 15.36 -3.35 5.50
C THR A 113 15.99 -3.89 4.23
N MET A 114 17.03 -3.23 3.73
CA MET A 114 17.76 -3.72 2.56
C MET A 114 18.64 -4.92 2.96
N PRO A 115 18.50 -6.09 2.32
CA PRO A 115 19.34 -7.23 2.64
C PRO A 115 20.84 -6.96 2.41
N ASP A 116 21.71 -7.42 3.32
CA ASP A 116 23.17 -7.32 3.18
C ASP A 116 23.69 -8.01 1.91
N SER A 117 22.96 -9.02 1.42
CA SER A 117 23.27 -9.75 0.19
C SER A 117 22.74 -9.10 -1.08
N ALA A 118 22.09 -7.94 -0.99
CA ALA A 118 21.59 -7.23 -2.17
C ALA A 118 22.79 -6.78 -3.01
N SER A 119 22.80 -7.14 -4.31
CA SER A 119 23.81 -6.59 -5.23
C SER A 119 23.57 -5.11 -5.49
N GLU A 120 24.65 -4.35 -5.74
CA GLU A 120 24.57 -2.95 -6.16
C GLU A 120 23.62 -2.78 -7.35
N GLY A 121 22.81 -1.74 -7.30
CA GLY A 121 21.80 -1.47 -8.33
C GLY A 121 20.57 -2.39 -8.30
N LYS A 122 20.45 -3.30 -7.31
CA LYS A 122 19.25 -4.13 -7.17
C LYS A 122 18.03 -3.26 -6.93
N LYS A 123 17.02 -3.45 -7.77
CA LYS A 123 15.73 -2.75 -7.65
C LYS A 123 14.72 -3.65 -6.98
N LEU A 124 14.15 -3.16 -5.88
CA LEU A 124 12.97 -3.77 -5.26
C LEU A 124 11.76 -2.90 -5.62
N SER A 125 10.69 -3.55 -6.02
CA SER A 125 9.45 -2.86 -6.37
C SER A 125 8.24 -3.69 -5.97
N GLY A 126 7.13 -3.00 -5.74
CA GLY A 126 5.89 -3.66 -5.39
C GLY A 126 4.72 -2.70 -5.33
N ARG A 127 3.62 -3.20 -4.81
CA ARG A 127 2.41 -2.42 -4.55
C ARG A 127 1.92 -2.71 -3.15
N VAL A 128 1.55 -1.66 -2.44
CA VAL A 128 0.81 -1.72 -1.18
C VAL A 128 -0.64 -1.39 -1.49
N ILE A 129 -1.55 -2.24 -1.07
CA ILE A 129 -2.99 -2.10 -1.24
C ILE A 129 -3.59 -1.99 0.15
N ILE A 130 -4.19 -0.84 0.46
CA ILE A 130 -4.88 -0.59 1.72
C ILE A 130 -6.37 -0.67 1.45
N VAL A 131 -7.04 -1.60 2.13
CA VAL A 131 -8.49 -1.83 2.02
C VAL A 131 -9.15 -1.37 3.31
N LYS A 132 -10.14 -0.50 3.18
CA LYS A 132 -10.99 -0.03 4.28
C LYS A 132 -12.32 -0.79 4.20
N LEU A 133 -12.59 -1.60 5.20
CA LEU A 133 -13.83 -2.37 5.31
C LEU A 133 -14.73 -1.71 6.36
N PRO A 134 -16.05 -1.67 6.11
CA PRO A 134 -17.03 -1.14 7.07
C PRO A 134 -17.15 -2.04 8.29
#